data_635dcfbb32bfc1ece00b7cb865f05162
#
_entry.id   635dcfbb32bfc1ece00b7cb865f05162
#
_cell.length_a   1.000
_cell.length_b   1.000
_cell.length_c   1.000
_cell.angle_alpha   90.00
_cell.angle_beta   90.00
_cell.angle_gamma   90.00
#
_symmetry.space_group_name_H-M   'P 1'
#
loop_
_entity.id
_entity.type
_entity.pdbx_description
1 polymer ?
#
loop_
_entity_poly.entity_id
_entity_poly.type
_entity_poly.pdbx_seq_one_letter_code
_entity_poly.pdbx_strand_id
1 'polypeptide(L)'
;SRGTEPQPGWDGSFADAAGEDFAHRKSVFRTSSVVRVLFVLMVFVGGFYGVFDTSTISFSEEIGDTTFASVVLMASAVASMLTGFVFGMIRLRMPQYRQLVLFAAIVGIAYGTMALIDSKLSLFLVGTLAAFAYAPFLIVANATCERSVPGDRLTEAITWMNAGITCGMAFGPTVSGTIIDNFGPELSFDFGALLALAIPVTALLCFRIIKRNVRDESELTIAYSSKDEAC
;
A
#
# COMPACT_ATOMS: atom_id res chain seq x y z
N SER A 1 49.60 14.55 21.96
CA SER A 1 48.30 14.84 21.36
C SER A 1 48.51 15.16 19.87
N ARG A 2 48.27 14.17 19.01
CA ARG A 2 48.19 14.40 17.56
C ARG A 2 46.82 14.94 17.26
N GLY A 3 46.73 16.20 16.86
CA GLY A 3 45.50 16.82 16.40
C GLY A 3 44.94 16.09 15.20
N THR A 4 43.65 15.86 15.20
CA THR A 4 42.88 15.47 14.04
C THR A 4 42.83 16.69 13.11
N GLU A 5 43.79 16.79 12.17
CA GLU A 5 43.69 17.70 11.06
C GLU A 5 42.45 17.29 10.23
N PRO A 6 41.56 18.24 9.85
CA PRO A 6 40.47 17.95 8.93
C PRO A 6 41.05 17.43 7.62
N GLN A 7 40.52 16.34 7.12
CA GLN A 7 40.96 15.78 5.82
C GLN A 7 40.71 16.83 4.73
N PRO A 8 41.72 17.10 3.85
CA PRO A 8 41.55 18.02 2.73
C PRO A 8 40.50 17.43 1.78
N GLY A 9 39.38 18.13 1.60
CA GLY A 9 38.26 17.74 0.76
C GLY A 9 36.86 17.87 1.41
N TRP A 10 36.81 18.19 2.71
CA TRP A 10 35.54 18.47 3.41
C TRP A 10 35.32 20.01 3.50
N ASP A 11 35.22 20.64 2.34
CA ASP A 11 35.02 22.10 2.22
C ASP A 11 33.54 22.53 2.18
N GLY A 12 32.61 21.62 2.43
CA GLY A 12 31.18 21.92 2.39
C GLY A 12 30.60 22.03 0.97
N SER A 13 31.42 22.13 -0.06
CA SER A 13 30.99 22.34 -1.44
C SER A 13 30.10 21.18 -1.96
N PHE A 14 30.35 19.96 -1.48
CA PHE A 14 29.50 18.79 -1.81
C PHE A 14 28.12 18.88 -1.13
N ALA A 15 28.04 19.42 0.08
CA ALA A 15 26.79 19.59 0.79
C ALA A 15 25.95 20.72 0.15
N ASP A 16 26.59 21.80 -0.28
CA ASP A 16 25.93 22.91 -0.94
C ASP A 16 25.47 22.52 -2.36
N ALA A 17 26.31 21.85 -3.14
CA ALA A 17 25.94 21.32 -4.47
C ALA A 17 24.82 20.27 -4.40
N ALA A 18 24.85 19.38 -3.39
CA ALA A 18 23.77 18.43 -3.16
C ALA A 18 22.48 19.18 -2.73
N GLY A 19 22.59 20.20 -1.87
CA GLY A 19 21.45 21.00 -1.41
C GLY A 19 20.79 21.77 -2.54
N GLU A 20 21.55 22.38 -3.46
CA GLU A 20 21.01 23.08 -4.63
C GLU A 20 20.37 22.11 -5.64
N ASP A 21 20.95 20.93 -5.86
CA ASP A 21 20.38 19.91 -6.75
C ASP A 21 19.07 19.34 -6.18
N PHE A 22 18.95 19.20 -4.87
CA PHE A 22 17.69 18.83 -4.19
C PHE A 22 16.62 19.92 -4.28
N ALA A 23 17.01 21.19 -4.14
CA ALA A 23 16.07 22.32 -4.16
C ALA A 23 15.43 22.54 -5.55
N HIS A 24 16.15 22.25 -6.64
CA HIS A 24 15.65 22.37 -8.02
C HIS A 24 14.98 21.10 -8.59
N ARG A 25 15.10 19.96 -7.93
CA ARG A 25 14.46 18.71 -8.36
C ARG A 25 12.95 18.74 -8.11
N LYS A 26 12.16 18.73 -9.18
CA LYS A 26 10.70 18.56 -9.07
C LYS A 26 10.39 17.23 -8.37
N SER A 27 9.55 17.26 -7.32
CA SER A 27 9.13 16.04 -6.60
C SER A 27 8.61 14.96 -7.54
N VAL A 28 8.94 13.69 -7.24
CA VAL A 28 8.48 12.50 -7.98
C VAL A 28 6.95 12.46 -8.02
N PHE A 29 6.29 12.88 -6.94
CA PHE A 29 4.83 12.96 -6.88
C PHE A 29 4.24 13.85 -7.98
N ARG A 30 4.88 14.97 -8.31
CA ARG A 30 4.45 15.86 -9.41
C ARG A 30 4.79 15.33 -10.78
N THR A 31 5.87 14.58 -10.91
CA THR A 31 6.41 14.12 -12.19
C THR A 31 5.84 12.76 -12.61
N SER A 32 5.67 11.82 -11.67
CA SER A 32 5.20 10.46 -11.96
C SER A 32 3.70 10.31 -11.72
N SER A 33 2.96 10.06 -12.80
CA SER A 33 1.53 9.75 -12.70
C SER A 33 1.26 8.42 -11.99
N VAL A 34 2.18 7.45 -12.08
CA VAL A 34 2.04 6.15 -11.39
C VAL A 34 2.15 6.31 -9.88
N VAL A 35 3.10 7.12 -9.39
CA VAL A 35 3.25 7.37 -7.94
C VAL A 35 2.00 8.03 -7.38
N ARG A 36 1.37 8.96 -8.10
CA ARG A 36 0.09 9.55 -7.69
C ARG A 36 -1.04 8.53 -7.61
N VAL A 37 -1.13 7.64 -8.59
CA VAL A 37 -2.13 6.55 -8.59
C VAL A 37 -1.89 5.62 -7.41
N LEU A 38 -0.64 5.20 -7.19
CA LEU A 38 -0.28 4.36 -6.05
C LEU A 38 -0.56 5.04 -4.72
N PHE A 39 -0.29 6.34 -4.58
CA PHE A 39 -0.63 7.12 -3.40
C PHE A 39 -2.14 7.05 -3.11
N VAL A 40 -2.99 7.31 -4.11
CA VAL A 40 -4.46 7.26 -3.95
C VAL A 40 -4.92 5.85 -3.59
N LEU A 41 -4.37 4.81 -4.25
CA LEU A 41 -4.67 3.43 -3.89
C LEU A 41 -4.30 3.13 -2.44
N MET A 42 -3.14 3.60 -1.97
CA MET A 42 -2.68 3.41 -0.60
C MET A 42 -3.52 4.18 0.43
N VAL A 43 -4.08 5.34 0.07
CA VAL A 43 -5.05 6.06 0.92
C VAL A 43 -6.31 5.21 1.12
N PHE A 44 -6.86 4.61 0.07
CA PHE A 44 -8.01 3.72 0.22
C PHE A 44 -7.68 2.46 1.02
N VAL A 45 -6.49 1.88 0.80
CA VAL A 45 -6.00 0.71 1.55
C VAL A 45 -5.85 1.03 3.04
N GLY A 46 -5.19 2.13 3.40
CA GLY A 46 -5.07 2.56 4.79
C GLY A 46 -6.42 2.90 5.40
N GLY A 47 -7.30 3.56 4.62
CA GLY A 47 -8.63 3.93 5.06
C GLY A 47 -9.49 2.72 5.43
N PHE A 48 -9.63 1.74 4.53
CA PHE A 48 -10.45 0.56 4.84
C PHE A 48 -9.84 -0.28 5.97
N TYR A 49 -8.50 -0.39 6.03
CA TYR A 49 -7.83 -1.12 7.10
C TYR A 49 -8.11 -0.49 8.48
N GLY A 50 -8.00 0.83 8.58
CA GLY A 50 -8.35 1.55 9.81
C GLY A 50 -9.83 1.44 10.18
N VAL A 51 -10.74 1.45 9.20
CA VAL A 51 -12.17 1.19 9.43
C VAL A 51 -12.40 -0.23 9.94
N PHE A 52 -11.73 -1.23 9.32
CA PHE A 52 -11.85 -2.62 9.74
C PHE A 52 -11.43 -2.83 11.19
N ASP A 53 -10.27 -2.28 11.59
CA ASP A 53 -9.78 -2.38 12.96
C ASP A 53 -10.78 -1.74 13.95
N THR A 54 -11.22 -0.50 13.68
CA THR A 54 -12.13 0.23 14.55
C THR A 54 -13.50 -0.43 14.67
N SER A 55 -14.07 -0.86 13.52
CA SER A 55 -15.38 -1.53 13.49
C SER A 55 -15.34 -2.90 14.18
N THR A 56 -14.24 -3.66 14.04
CA THR A 56 -14.05 -4.95 14.69
C THR A 56 -13.99 -4.79 16.22
N ILE A 57 -13.30 -3.75 16.71
CA ILE A 57 -13.22 -3.46 18.15
C ILE A 57 -14.61 -3.08 18.68
N SER A 58 -15.29 -2.15 18.02
CA SER A 58 -16.62 -1.68 18.44
C SER A 58 -17.66 -2.79 18.42
N PHE A 59 -17.68 -3.63 17.38
CA PHE A 59 -18.55 -4.81 17.32
C PHE A 59 -18.28 -5.78 18.47
N SER A 60 -17.01 -5.99 18.83
CA SER A 60 -16.65 -6.86 19.96
C SER A 60 -17.09 -6.29 21.31
N GLU A 61 -17.06 -4.99 21.48
CA GLU A 61 -17.56 -4.31 22.68
C GLU A 61 -19.09 -4.44 22.80
N GLU A 62 -19.81 -4.26 21.68
CA GLU A 62 -21.27 -4.36 21.63
C GLU A 62 -21.77 -5.76 22.02
N ILE A 63 -21.07 -6.81 21.60
CA ILE A 63 -21.40 -8.20 21.96
C ILE A 63 -20.88 -8.62 23.34
N GLY A 64 -20.21 -7.71 24.09
CA GLY A 64 -19.67 -7.95 25.42
C GLY A 64 -18.46 -8.88 25.48
N ASP A 65 -17.75 -9.08 24.36
CA ASP A 65 -16.60 -9.98 24.24
C ASP A 65 -15.39 -9.24 23.64
N THR A 66 -14.76 -8.40 24.44
CA THR A 66 -13.62 -7.56 23.99
C THR A 66 -12.40 -8.37 23.54
N THR A 67 -12.27 -9.62 24.00
CA THR A 67 -11.19 -10.53 23.59
C THR A 67 -11.36 -10.97 22.14
N PHE A 68 -12.59 -11.02 21.64
CA PHE A 68 -12.90 -11.48 20.30
C PHE A 68 -12.24 -10.60 19.20
N ALA A 69 -12.21 -9.27 19.37
CA ALA A 69 -11.51 -8.38 18.47
C ALA A 69 -10.04 -8.77 18.30
N SER A 70 -9.35 -9.00 19.43
CA SER A 70 -7.93 -9.40 19.41
C SER A 70 -7.71 -10.72 18.65
N VAL A 71 -8.64 -11.67 18.79
CA VAL A 71 -8.57 -12.97 18.07
C VAL A 71 -8.74 -12.76 16.56
N VAL A 72 -9.72 -11.95 16.14
CA VAL A 72 -9.95 -11.65 14.71
C VAL A 72 -8.75 -10.95 14.10
N LEU A 73 -8.25 -9.90 14.75
CA LEU A 73 -7.11 -9.12 14.23
C LEU A 73 -5.83 -9.94 14.20
N MET A 74 -5.58 -10.78 15.21
CA MET A 74 -4.44 -11.70 15.22
C MET A 74 -4.55 -12.75 14.11
N ALA A 75 -5.72 -13.36 13.92
CA ALA A 75 -5.94 -14.34 12.84
C ALA A 75 -5.73 -13.70 11.47
N SER A 76 -6.22 -12.48 11.26
CA SER A 76 -6.04 -11.71 10.03
C SER A 76 -4.56 -11.37 9.77
N ALA A 77 -3.83 -10.97 10.81
CA ALA A 77 -2.40 -10.68 10.71
C ALA A 77 -1.59 -11.94 10.36
N VAL A 78 -1.87 -13.07 11.00
CA VAL A 78 -1.23 -14.36 10.69
C VAL A 78 -1.55 -14.81 9.27
N ALA A 79 -2.80 -14.70 8.83
CA ALA A 79 -3.22 -15.04 7.47
C ALA A 79 -2.48 -14.21 6.43
N SER A 80 -2.38 -12.90 6.64
CA SER A 80 -1.64 -11.97 5.78
C SER A 80 -0.14 -12.28 5.76
N MET A 81 0.47 -12.57 6.93
CA MET A 81 1.88 -12.93 7.03
C MET A 81 2.19 -14.22 6.26
N LEU A 82 1.39 -15.27 6.43
CA LEU A 82 1.58 -16.54 5.74
C LEU A 82 1.47 -16.36 4.22
N THR A 83 0.46 -15.61 3.77
CA THR A 83 0.27 -15.36 2.33
C THR A 83 1.39 -14.52 1.76
N GLY A 84 1.85 -13.50 2.49
CA GLY A 84 2.99 -12.66 2.09
C GLY A 84 4.27 -13.49 1.94
N PHE A 85 4.52 -14.40 2.87
CA PHE A 85 5.67 -15.29 2.80
C PHE A 85 5.60 -16.23 1.59
N VAL A 86 4.47 -16.91 1.39
CA VAL A 86 4.25 -17.81 0.25
C VAL A 86 4.32 -17.05 -1.08
N PHE A 87 3.66 -15.89 -1.15
CA PHE A 87 3.63 -15.08 -2.37
C PHE A 87 5.01 -14.50 -2.72
N GLY A 88 5.82 -14.12 -1.73
CA GLY A 88 7.19 -13.66 -1.94
C GLY A 88 8.11 -14.70 -2.58
N MET A 89 7.77 -16.01 -2.46
CA MET A 89 8.52 -17.12 -3.09
C MET A 89 8.05 -17.39 -4.54
N ILE A 90 6.87 -16.91 -4.93
CA ILE A 90 6.25 -17.21 -6.23
C ILE A 90 6.58 -16.09 -7.22
N ARG A 91 7.25 -16.43 -8.33
CA ARG A 91 7.44 -15.51 -9.45
C ARG A 91 6.27 -15.63 -10.42
N LEU A 92 5.38 -14.63 -10.40
CA LEU A 92 4.30 -14.55 -11.39
C LEU A 92 4.86 -14.10 -12.76
N ARG A 93 4.58 -14.89 -13.79
CA ARG A 93 4.98 -14.60 -15.19
C ARG A 93 4.04 -13.60 -15.90
N MET A 94 3.25 -12.85 -15.14
CA MET A 94 2.31 -11.86 -15.70
C MET A 94 2.93 -10.45 -15.66
N PRO A 95 2.63 -9.57 -16.63
CA PRO A 95 3.11 -8.19 -16.60
C PRO A 95 2.57 -7.47 -15.36
N GLN A 96 3.43 -6.63 -14.76
CA GLN A 96 3.22 -6.00 -13.45
C GLN A 96 1.90 -5.23 -13.36
N TYR A 97 1.53 -4.50 -14.41
CA TYR A 97 0.27 -3.73 -14.44
C TYR A 97 -0.99 -4.61 -14.34
N ARG A 98 -0.95 -5.85 -14.90
CA ARG A 98 -2.05 -6.81 -14.75
C ARG A 98 -2.11 -7.39 -13.35
N GLN A 99 -0.95 -7.69 -12.76
CA GLN A 99 -0.87 -8.16 -11.38
C GLN A 99 -1.49 -7.14 -10.42
N LEU A 100 -1.14 -5.85 -10.55
CA LEU A 100 -1.68 -4.79 -9.69
C LEU A 100 -3.21 -4.72 -9.77
N VAL A 101 -3.78 -4.71 -10.97
CA VAL A 101 -5.24 -4.65 -11.16
C VAL A 101 -5.92 -5.91 -10.64
N LEU A 102 -5.32 -7.10 -10.89
CA LEU A 102 -5.85 -8.36 -10.39
C LEU A 102 -5.91 -8.40 -8.87
N PHE A 103 -4.80 -8.07 -8.21
CA PHE A 103 -4.75 -8.08 -6.73
C PHE A 103 -5.57 -6.94 -6.12
N ALA A 104 -5.67 -5.78 -6.77
CA ALA A 104 -6.60 -4.73 -6.39
C ALA A 104 -8.06 -5.22 -6.44
N ALA A 105 -8.42 -5.98 -7.48
CA ALA A 105 -9.75 -6.57 -7.60
C ALA A 105 -10.00 -7.64 -6.52
N ILE A 106 -9.03 -8.51 -6.27
CA ILE A 106 -9.14 -9.55 -5.22
C ILE A 106 -9.32 -8.90 -3.84
N VAL A 107 -8.51 -7.90 -3.49
CA VAL A 107 -8.63 -7.15 -2.23
C VAL A 107 -9.98 -6.45 -2.15
N GLY A 108 -10.39 -5.73 -3.19
CA GLY A 108 -11.64 -5.00 -3.20
C GLY A 108 -12.86 -5.90 -3.06
N ILE A 109 -12.88 -7.05 -3.73
CA ILE A 109 -13.97 -8.04 -3.61
C ILE A 109 -13.94 -8.69 -2.22
N ALA A 110 -12.76 -9.16 -1.77
CA ALA A 110 -12.63 -9.84 -0.49
C ALA A 110 -13.07 -8.96 0.68
N TYR A 111 -12.61 -7.71 0.73
CA TYR A 111 -13.04 -6.77 1.77
C TYR A 111 -14.39 -6.11 1.48
N GLY A 112 -14.85 -6.10 0.23
CA GLY A 112 -16.21 -5.70 -0.12
C GLY A 112 -17.29 -6.60 0.51
N THR A 113 -16.94 -7.85 0.88
CA THR A 113 -17.85 -8.74 1.63
C THR A 113 -18.01 -8.34 3.10
N MET A 114 -17.29 -7.33 3.59
CA MET A 114 -17.50 -6.78 4.94
C MET A 114 -18.93 -6.28 5.17
N ALA A 115 -19.62 -5.82 4.13
CA ALA A 115 -21.03 -5.46 4.19
C ALA A 115 -21.98 -6.64 4.52
N LEU A 116 -21.46 -7.89 4.53
CA LEU A 116 -22.23 -9.10 4.90
C LEU A 116 -21.94 -9.57 6.32
N ILE A 117 -21.26 -8.74 7.14
CA ILE A 117 -20.92 -9.07 8.52
C ILE A 117 -22.11 -8.74 9.42
N ASP A 118 -22.78 -9.79 9.92
CA ASP A 118 -23.93 -9.73 10.80
C ASP A 118 -23.78 -10.64 12.06
N SER A 119 -22.66 -11.38 12.17
CA SER A 119 -22.42 -12.32 13.25
C SER A 119 -20.92 -12.45 13.58
N LYS A 120 -20.62 -12.99 14.79
CA LYS A 120 -19.23 -13.31 15.20
C LYS A 120 -18.53 -14.20 14.18
N LEU A 121 -19.21 -15.19 13.67
CA LEU A 121 -18.63 -16.14 12.72
C LEU A 121 -18.35 -15.49 11.37
N SER A 122 -19.27 -14.65 10.85
CA SER A 122 -19.05 -13.92 9.60
C SER A 122 -17.89 -12.95 9.70
N LEU A 123 -17.77 -12.19 10.81
CA LEU A 123 -16.64 -11.29 11.04
C LEU A 123 -15.29 -12.03 11.06
N PHE A 124 -15.21 -13.15 11.79
CA PHE A 124 -13.99 -13.96 11.84
C PHE A 124 -13.61 -14.53 10.47
N LEU A 125 -14.56 -15.10 9.75
CA LEU A 125 -14.31 -15.72 8.44
C LEU A 125 -13.96 -14.66 7.38
N VAL A 126 -14.77 -13.62 7.27
CA VAL A 126 -14.56 -12.55 6.28
C VAL A 126 -13.23 -11.82 6.56
N GLY A 127 -12.97 -11.43 7.81
CA GLY A 127 -11.73 -10.74 8.17
C GLY A 127 -10.49 -11.58 7.88
N THR A 128 -10.50 -12.85 8.29
CA THR A 128 -9.37 -13.75 8.09
C THR A 128 -9.16 -14.10 6.61
N LEU A 129 -10.23 -14.43 5.87
CA LEU A 129 -10.14 -14.79 4.45
C LEU A 129 -9.73 -13.58 3.59
N ALA A 130 -10.26 -12.40 3.88
CA ALA A 130 -9.89 -11.19 3.15
C ALA A 130 -8.42 -10.80 3.37
N ALA A 131 -7.88 -11.07 4.57
CA ALA A 131 -6.49 -10.79 4.90
C ALA A 131 -5.48 -11.56 4.02
N PHE A 132 -5.86 -12.71 3.46
CA PHE A 132 -5.01 -13.44 2.49
C PHE A 132 -4.72 -12.64 1.21
N ALA A 133 -5.58 -11.70 0.84
CA ALA A 133 -5.39 -10.87 -0.34
C ALA A 133 -4.50 -9.64 -0.10
N TYR A 134 -4.40 -9.20 1.16
CA TYR A 134 -3.77 -7.94 1.52
C TYR A 134 -2.27 -7.89 1.26
N ALA A 135 -1.50 -8.87 1.77
CA ALA A 135 -0.06 -8.89 1.62
C ALA A 135 0.41 -9.04 0.16
N PRO A 136 -0.16 -9.94 -0.67
CA PRO A 136 0.15 -9.99 -2.09
C PRO A 136 -0.10 -8.67 -2.83
N PHE A 137 -1.19 -7.98 -2.51
CA PHE A 137 -1.46 -6.67 -3.09
C PHE A 137 -0.36 -5.66 -2.76
N LEU A 138 0.07 -5.56 -1.49
CA LEU A 138 1.14 -4.65 -1.09
C LEU A 138 2.47 -4.98 -1.77
N ILE A 139 2.82 -6.26 -1.90
CA ILE A 139 4.04 -6.69 -2.59
C ILE A 139 4.00 -6.25 -4.06
N VAL A 140 2.88 -6.46 -4.74
CA VAL A 140 2.71 -6.07 -6.14
C VAL A 140 2.72 -4.54 -6.30
N ALA A 141 2.11 -3.81 -5.38
CA ALA A 141 2.10 -2.34 -5.40
C ALA A 141 3.52 -1.77 -5.23
N ASN A 142 4.32 -2.31 -4.28
CA ASN A 142 5.72 -1.92 -4.10
C ASN A 142 6.55 -2.25 -5.35
N ALA A 143 6.44 -3.46 -5.90
CA ALA A 143 7.13 -3.84 -7.13
C ALA A 143 6.72 -2.97 -8.34
N THR A 144 5.46 -2.52 -8.39
CA THR A 144 5.00 -1.57 -9.43
C THR A 144 5.64 -0.20 -9.25
N CYS A 145 5.80 0.26 -8.01
CA CYS A 145 6.49 1.51 -7.70
C CYS A 145 7.95 1.47 -8.15
N GLU A 146 8.67 0.41 -7.79
CA GLU A 146 10.09 0.20 -8.14
C GLU A 146 10.33 0.23 -9.65
N ARG A 147 9.43 -0.37 -10.44
CA ARG A 147 9.53 -0.39 -11.90
C ARG A 147 9.08 0.90 -12.60
N SER A 148 8.46 1.81 -11.86
CA SER A 148 7.87 3.03 -12.42
C SER A 148 8.74 4.27 -12.25
N VAL A 149 9.79 4.19 -11.43
CA VAL A 149 10.68 5.32 -11.12
C VAL A 149 12.14 4.93 -11.29
N PRO A 150 13.03 5.88 -11.61
CA PRO A 150 14.47 5.66 -11.57
C PRO A 150 14.95 5.36 -10.15
N GLY A 151 16.05 4.58 -10.02
CA GLY A 151 16.57 4.13 -8.72
C GLY A 151 16.96 5.26 -7.77
N ASP A 152 17.44 6.39 -8.30
CA ASP A 152 17.79 7.60 -7.54
C ASP A 152 16.56 8.30 -6.89
N ARG A 153 15.36 7.95 -7.33
CA ARG A 153 14.09 8.50 -6.83
C ARG A 153 13.19 7.50 -6.14
N LEU A 154 13.62 6.27 -6.02
CA LEU A 154 12.83 5.17 -5.46
C LEU A 154 12.44 5.43 -4.00
N THR A 155 13.36 5.93 -3.18
CA THR A 155 13.10 6.25 -1.78
C THR A 155 11.99 7.29 -1.64
N GLU A 156 12.01 8.35 -2.45
CA GLU A 156 10.96 9.36 -2.44
C GLU A 156 9.60 8.76 -2.83
N ALA A 157 9.57 7.91 -3.86
CA ALA A 157 8.33 7.27 -4.32
C ALA A 157 7.73 6.33 -3.26
N ILE A 158 8.55 5.51 -2.59
CA ILE A 158 8.11 4.64 -1.49
C ILE A 158 7.61 5.47 -0.30
N THR A 159 8.27 6.59 0.00
CA THR A 159 7.82 7.49 1.07
C THR A 159 6.43 8.05 0.77
N TRP A 160 6.15 8.45 -0.48
CA TRP A 160 4.80 8.89 -0.87
C TRP A 160 3.76 7.78 -0.75
N MET A 161 4.08 6.55 -1.12
CA MET A 161 3.18 5.40 -0.93
C MET A 161 2.85 5.18 0.55
N ASN A 162 3.86 5.17 1.42
CA ASN A 162 3.67 5.01 2.87
C ASN A 162 2.90 6.18 3.48
N ALA A 163 3.14 7.41 3.02
CA ALA A 163 2.34 8.58 3.41
C ALA A 163 0.86 8.39 3.03
N GLY A 164 0.56 7.79 1.87
CA GLY A 164 -0.80 7.46 1.47
C GLY A 164 -1.48 6.50 2.45
N ILE A 165 -0.82 5.40 2.84
CA ILE A 165 -1.35 4.45 3.85
C ILE A 165 -1.62 5.18 5.17
N THR A 166 -0.65 5.98 5.65
CA THR A 166 -0.77 6.71 6.92
C THR A 166 -1.93 7.72 6.89
N CYS A 167 -2.08 8.46 5.79
CA CYS A 167 -3.23 9.37 5.61
C CYS A 167 -4.56 8.61 5.67
N GLY A 168 -4.64 7.45 4.99
CA GLY A 168 -5.81 6.60 5.04
C GLY A 168 -6.12 6.09 6.44
N MET A 169 -5.10 5.59 7.15
CA MET A 169 -5.22 5.10 8.53
C MET A 169 -5.59 6.21 9.54
N ALA A 170 -5.29 7.47 9.25
CA ALA A 170 -5.75 8.59 10.07
C ALA A 170 -7.23 8.94 9.76
N PHE A 171 -7.60 8.94 8.49
CA PHE A 171 -8.94 9.31 8.04
C PHE A 171 -9.99 8.22 8.30
N GLY A 172 -9.65 6.95 8.01
CA GLY A 172 -10.57 5.81 8.11
C GLY A 172 -11.21 5.68 9.50
N PRO A 173 -10.42 5.51 10.58
CA PRO A 173 -10.93 5.40 11.94
C PRO A 173 -11.71 6.63 12.41
N THR A 174 -11.30 7.83 11.99
CA THR A 174 -11.99 9.08 12.37
C THR A 174 -13.42 9.11 11.84
N VAL A 175 -13.61 8.77 10.57
CA VAL A 175 -14.94 8.71 9.95
C VAL A 175 -15.73 7.51 10.50
N SER A 176 -15.07 6.35 10.63
CA SER A 176 -15.64 5.13 11.20
C SER A 176 -16.17 5.37 12.61
N GLY A 177 -15.39 5.99 13.51
CA GLY A 177 -15.81 6.32 14.86
C GLY A 177 -17.06 7.18 14.88
N THR A 178 -17.12 8.22 14.04
CA THR A 178 -18.33 9.07 13.92
C THR A 178 -19.55 8.27 13.44
N ILE A 179 -19.37 7.32 12.52
CA ILE A 179 -20.45 6.45 12.04
C ILE A 179 -20.91 5.51 13.16
N ILE A 180 -20.00 4.90 13.88
CA ILE A 180 -20.26 3.98 14.98
C ILE A 180 -21.06 4.68 16.08
N ASP A 181 -20.64 5.88 16.48
CA ASP A 181 -21.30 6.66 17.55
C ASP A 181 -22.74 7.01 17.23
N ASN A 182 -23.10 7.19 15.95
CA ASN A 182 -24.42 7.62 15.53
C ASN A 182 -25.31 6.48 14.99
N PHE A 183 -24.70 5.44 14.39
CA PHE A 183 -25.42 4.44 13.60
C PHE A 183 -25.04 3.00 13.91
N GLY A 184 -24.03 2.79 14.77
CA GLY A 184 -23.52 1.47 15.12
C GLY A 184 -22.43 0.92 14.19
N PRO A 185 -21.82 -0.22 14.57
CA PRO A 185 -20.66 -0.79 13.85
C PRO A 185 -21.04 -1.39 12.48
N GLU A 186 -22.31 -1.81 12.28
CA GLU A 186 -22.75 -2.42 11.02
C GLU A 186 -22.58 -1.44 9.83
N LEU A 187 -23.06 -0.20 9.98
CA LEU A 187 -22.92 0.83 8.94
C LEU A 187 -21.45 1.21 8.70
N SER A 188 -20.60 1.07 9.72
CA SER A 188 -19.16 1.30 9.58
C SER A 188 -18.49 0.20 8.74
N PHE A 189 -18.92 -1.05 8.83
CA PHE A 189 -18.46 -2.10 7.90
C PHE A 189 -18.87 -1.82 6.45
N ASP A 190 -20.07 -1.30 6.23
CA ASP A 190 -20.52 -0.87 4.88
C ASP A 190 -19.64 0.24 4.31
N PHE A 191 -19.27 1.21 5.15
CA PHE A 191 -18.32 2.26 4.76
C PHE A 191 -16.94 1.68 4.44
N GLY A 192 -16.45 0.73 5.24
CA GLY A 192 -15.20 0.00 4.97
C GLY A 192 -15.25 -0.76 3.65
N ALA A 193 -16.35 -1.44 3.36
CA ALA A 193 -16.59 -2.13 2.09
C ALA A 193 -16.58 -1.16 0.90
N LEU A 194 -17.18 0.02 1.03
CA LEU A 194 -17.15 1.07 0.01
C LEU A 194 -15.73 1.54 -0.29
N LEU A 195 -14.90 1.78 0.75
CA LEU A 195 -13.50 2.14 0.58
C LEU A 195 -12.70 1.01 -0.09
N ALA A 196 -12.94 -0.24 0.30
CA ALA A 196 -12.30 -1.39 -0.32
C ALA A 196 -12.66 -1.52 -1.80
N LEU A 197 -13.91 -1.32 -2.18
CA LEU A 197 -14.38 -1.33 -3.58
C LEU A 197 -13.83 -0.15 -4.41
N ALA A 198 -13.46 0.95 -3.77
CA ALA A 198 -12.80 2.06 -4.46
C ALA A 198 -11.40 1.69 -4.98
N ILE A 199 -10.73 0.68 -4.37
CA ILE A 199 -9.39 0.22 -4.78
C ILE A 199 -9.41 -0.33 -6.21
N PRO A 200 -10.20 -1.38 -6.55
CA PRO A 200 -10.25 -1.89 -7.91
C PRO A 200 -10.80 -0.88 -8.91
N VAL A 201 -11.75 -0.04 -8.51
CA VAL A 201 -12.27 1.02 -9.39
C VAL A 201 -11.16 1.99 -9.77
N THR A 202 -10.39 2.46 -8.80
CA THR A 202 -9.24 3.35 -9.05
C THR A 202 -8.17 2.66 -9.91
N ALA A 203 -7.84 1.40 -9.62
CA ALA A 203 -6.88 0.63 -10.39
C ALA A 203 -7.31 0.44 -11.85
N LEU A 204 -8.60 0.20 -12.09
CA LEU A 204 -9.18 0.06 -13.44
C LEU A 204 -9.22 1.39 -14.20
N LEU A 205 -9.65 2.48 -13.55
CA LEU A 205 -9.67 3.80 -14.15
C LEU A 205 -8.25 4.26 -14.56
N CYS A 206 -7.28 3.94 -13.73
CA CYS A 206 -5.88 4.31 -13.96
C CYS A 206 -5.09 3.24 -14.73
N PHE A 207 -5.71 2.15 -15.17
CA PHE A 207 -5.05 1.04 -15.87
C PHE A 207 -4.17 1.50 -17.04
N ARG A 208 -4.67 2.44 -17.87
CA ARG A 208 -3.93 2.98 -19.01
C ARG A 208 -2.67 3.75 -18.60
N ILE A 209 -2.74 4.46 -17.47
CA ILE A 209 -1.62 5.22 -16.93
C ILE A 209 -0.55 4.25 -16.42
N ILE A 210 -0.96 3.23 -15.66
CA ILE A 210 -0.07 2.20 -15.12
C ILE A 210 0.60 1.43 -16.27
N LYS A 211 -0.18 0.95 -17.23
CA LYS A 211 0.33 0.20 -18.39
C LYS A 211 1.37 0.99 -19.21
N ARG A 212 1.18 2.30 -19.36
CA ARG A 212 2.07 3.14 -20.18
C ARG A 212 3.41 3.45 -19.50
N ASN A 213 3.43 3.49 -18.17
CA ASN A 213 4.58 4.01 -17.42
C ASN A 213 5.35 2.93 -16.63
N VAL A 214 4.82 1.70 -16.54
CA VAL A 214 5.51 0.57 -15.88
C VAL A 214 6.41 -0.10 -16.91
N ARG A 215 7.72 -0.18 -16.61
CA ARG A 215 8.69 -0.88 -17.44
C ARG A 215 8.48 -2.39 -17.36
N ASP A 216 8.43 -3.05 -18.51
CA ASP A 216 8.38 -4.50 -18.56
C ASP A 216 9.78 -5.10 -18.31
N GLU A 217 9.81 -6.33 -17.78
CA GLU A 217 11.07 -7.06 -17.50
C GLU A 217 11.97 -7.20 -18.71
N SER A 218 11.38 -7.30 -19.92
CA SER A 218 12.11 -7.36 -21.18
C SER A 218 12.89 -6.08 -21.49
N GLU A 219 12.32 -4.91 -21.19
CA GLU A 219 13.01 -3.63 -21.39
C GLU A 219 14.16 -3.43 -20.40
N LEU A 220 14.00 -3.88 -19.17
CA LEU A 220 15.06 -3.82 -18.16
C LEU A 220 16.23 -4.76 -18.51
N THR A 221 15.94 -5.95 -19.03
CA THR A 221 16.97 -6.91 -19.47
C THR A 221 17.76 -6.38 -20.66
N ILE A 222 17.10 -5.76 -21.64
CA ILE A 222 17.74 -5.14 -22.80
C ILE A 222 18.61 -3.94 -22.37
N ALA A 223 18.13 -3.11 -21.45
CA ALA A 223 18.87 -1.97 -20.95
C ALA A 223 20.11 -2.38 -20.12
N TYR A 224 20.06 -3.52 -19.42
CA TYR A 224 21.21 -4.08 -18.71
C TYR A 224 22.26 -4.67 -19.69
N SER A 225 21.78 -5.46 -20.67
CA SER A 225 22.67 -6.06 -21.70
C SER A 225 23.40 -5.00 -22.52
N SER A 226 22.72 -3.93 -22.91
CA SER A 226 23.33 -2.83 -23.66
C SER A 226 24.37 -2.02 -22.86
N LYS A 227 24.29 -2.05 -21.53
CA LYS A 227 25.23 -1.36 -20.65
C LYS A 227 26.49 -2.18 -20.39
N ASP A 228 26.36 -3.51 -20.39
CA ASP A 228 27.51 -4.44 -20.29
C ASP A 228 28.31 -4.53 -21.60
N GLU A 229 27.68 -4.30 -22.77
CA GLU A 229 28.38 -4.23 -24.06
C GLU A 229 29.11 -2.89 -24.30
N ALA A 230 28.81 -1.86 -23.49
CA ALA A 230 29.40 -0.53 -23.62
C ALA A 230 30.61 -0.27 -22.65
N CYS A 231 30.94 -1.21 -21.77
CA CYS A 231 32.12 -1.25 -20.91
C CYS A 231 33.18 -2.19 -21.43
#